data_c0ddbe551663f0bc13fd67acc4634586
#
_entry.id   c0ddbe551663f0bc13fd67acc4634586
#
_cell.length_a   1.000
_cell.length_b   1.000
_cell.length_c   1.000
_cell.angle_alpha   90.00
_cell.angle_beta   90.00
_cell.angle_gamma   90.00
#
_symmetry.space_group_name_H-M   'P 1'
#
loop_
_entity.id
_entity.type
_entity.pdbx_description
1 polymer ?
#
loop_
_entity_poly.entity_id
_entity_poly.type
_entity_poly.pdbx_seq_one_letter_code
_entity_poly.pdbx_strand_id
1 'polypeptide(L)'
;MTEIKRNKIYSALTKVSSWTGLSRIFGLIRDIATTNLLGASVFHDIFVVTLKIPNLFRRFFAEGAFNQAFIPIYSDYQKSNDEKNTQEFINALAGSFLSILFVFTILVLLITPVFIFIFAPGFYYEESKRILAIDLLRIMFPYLALISLVSFASGIQNTHDRFSLPAFTPLIFNITLIIAATLIAPMLDMPVYALAWGVLIAGFLQLLIHIYALKNLGRLPKPNINFSHSGQISVLKLMLPAILAGGIIQINLLIDTIFASLLQTGSPTWLYVSDRLIQFPMGIFAIAIGTILLPTLSKIDININKKLFIDELQKGQRFVLFIGIPSLIGLYLCSIDLISTIFFRGEFSIIDVQQTSLSLMAYSVGLPFFMLMKVLTPAFFSRKDTKTPMYVALLSLFLNAFLNYLFAFKANANEINAQGVAFTAECA
;
A
#
# COMPACT_ATOMS: atom_id res chain seq x y z
N MET A 1 19.34 10.86 27.45
CA MET A 1 19.58 10.67 25.98
C MET A 1 20.59 11.75 25.58
N THR A 2 21.78 11.36 25.13
CA THR A 2 22.84 12.33 24.79
C THR A 2 22.43 13.19 23.59
N GLU A 3 22.84 14.45 23.58
CA GLU A 3 22.50 15.44 22.52
C GLU A 3 22.90 14.96 21.12
N ILE A 4 24.00 14.23 21.00
CA ILE A 4 24.46 13.59 19.76
C ILE A 4 23.45 12.55 19.24
N LYS A 5 22.86 11.76 20.12
CA LYS A 5 21.87 10.74 19.75
C LYS A 5 20.56 11.38 19.30
N ARG A 6 20.19 12.49 19.93
CA ARG A 6 19.03 13.31 19.56
C ARG A 6 19.19 13.93 18.16
N ASN A 7 20.35 14.52 17.87
CA ASN A 7 20.63 15.15 16.57
C ASN A 7 20.66 14.11 15.42
N LYS A 8 21.17 12.89 15.65
CA LYS A 8 21.12 11.80 14.67
C LYS A 8 19.67 11.38 14.35
N ILE A 9 18.82 11.29 15.37
CA ILE A 9 17.41 10.93 15.17
C ILE A 9 16.68 12.02 14.39
N TYR A 10 16.86 13.30 14.71
CA TYR A 10 16.25 14.38 13.94
C TYR A 10 16.72 14.40 12.48
N SER A 11 18.01 14.23 12.22
CA SER A 11 18.56 14.14 10.87
C SER A 11 17.98 12.96 10.08
N ALA A 12 17.81 11.80 10.71
CA ALA A 12 17.19 10.63 10.08
C ALA A 12 15.71 10.89 9.77
N LEU A 13 14.95 11.45 10.72
CA LEU A 13 13.55 11.81 10.55
C LEU A 13 13.36 12.81 9.39
N THR A 14 14.17 13.88 9.35
CA THR A 14 14.12 14.87 8.27
C THR A 14 14.35 14.22 6.90
N LYS A 15 15.40 13.38 6.78
CA LYS A 15 15.71 12.67 5.53
C LYS A 15 14.55 11.75 5.09
N VAL A 16 14.02 10.94 6.01
CA VAL A 16 12.91 10.02 5.72
C VAL A 16 11.66 10.80 5.31
N SER A 17 11.31 11.86 6.04
CA SER A 17 10.15 12.71 5.73
C SER A 17 10.28 13.40 4.38
N SER A 18 11.47 13.91 4.04
CA SER A 18 11.75 14.57 2.76
C SER A 18 11.60 13.58 1.59
N TRP A 19 12.21 12.38 1.69
CA TRP A 19 12.07 11.35 0.65
C TRP A 19 10.64 10.86 0.49
N THR A 20 9.93 10.68 1.61
CA THR A 20 8.51 10.27 1.59
C THR A 20 7.64 11.35 0.96
N GLY A 21 7.85 12.63 1.29
CA GLY A 21 7.13 13.75 0.69
C GLY A 21 7.38 13.84 -0.82
N LEU A 22 8.66 13.75 -1.24
CA LEU A 22 9.04 13.76 -2.65
C LEU A 22 8.42 12.58 -3.40
N SER A 23 8.45 11.38 -2.82
CA SER A 23 7.83 10.19 -3.41
C SER A 23 6.33 10.33 -3.60
N ARG A 24 5.61 11.03 -2.71
CA ARG A 24 4.18 11.31 -2.88
C ARG A 24 3.90 12.26 -4.04
N ILE A 25 4.72 13.31 -4.20
CA ILE A 25 4.63 14.24 -5.33
C ILE A 25 4.87 13.48 -6.65
N PHE A 26 5.95 12.70 -6.74
CA PHE A 26 6.22 11.89 -7.93
C PHE A 26 5.17 10.79 -8.15
N GLY A 27 4.54 10.28 -7.09
CA GLY A 27 3.39 9.38 -7.20
C GLY A 27 2.19 10.05 -7.89
N LEU A 28 1.89 11.31 -7.54
CA LEU A 28 0.84 12.07 -8.22
C LEU A 28 1.21 12.36 -9.68
N ILE A 29 2.46 12.77 -9.96
CA ILE A 29 2.94 13.01 -11.34
C ILE A 29 2.82 11.73 -12.17
N ARG A 30 3.17 10.57 -11.61
CA ARG A 30 2.98 9.27 -12.26
C ARG A 30 1.51 9.02 -12.59
N ASP A 31 0.61 9.25 -11.63
CA ASP A 31 -0.82 9.02 -11.81
C ASP A 31 -1.38 9.96 -12.91
N ILE A 32 -0.93 11.22 -12.94
CA ILE A 32 -1.24 12.15 -14.03
C ILE A 32 -0.71 11.64 -15.38
N ALA A 33 0.52 11.15 -15.44
CA ALA A 33 1.12 10.65 -16.67
C ALA A 33 0.39 9.41 -17.20
N THR A 34 0.01 8.47 -16.32
CA THR A 34 -0.71 7.26 -16.72
C THR A 34 -2.15 7.54 -17.15
N THR A 35 -2.86 8.43 -16.45
CA THR A 35 -4.21 8.85 -16.85
C THR A 35 -4.22 9.72 -18.12
N ASN A 36 -3.21 10.57 -18.31
CA ASN A 36 -3.03 11.31 -19.55
C ASN A 36 -2.81 10.39 -20.76
N LEU A 37 -2.09 9.29 -20.57
CA LEU A 37 -1.78 8.31 -21.61
C LEU A 37 -2.98 7.42 -21.97
N LEU A 38 -3.72 6.92 -20.97
CA LEU A 38 -4.70 5.87 -21.16
C LEU A 38 -6.15 6.29 -20.84
N GLY A 39 -6.36 7.48 -20.24
CA GLY A 39 -7.68 7.91 -19.76
C GLY A 39 -8.26 6.94 -18.73
N ALA A 40 -9.58 6.93 -18.59
CA ALA A 40 -10.32 5.88 -17.86
C ALA A 40 -10.82 4.79 -18.83
N SER A 41 -9.89 4.27 -19.61
CA SER A 41 -10.15 3.20 -20.59
C SER A 41 -10.06 1.81 -19.99
N VAL A 42 -10.51 0.81 -20.75
CA VAL A 42 -10.33 -0.62 -20.41
C VAL A 42 -8.87 -0.96 -20.10
N PHE A 43 -7.92 -0.36 -20.82
CA PHE A 43 -6.50 -0.61 -20.64
C PHE A 43 -6.00 -0.13 -19.28
N HIS A 44 -6.43 1.06 -18.85
CA HIS A 44 -6.04 1.61 -17.56
C HIS A 44 -6.73 0.87 -16.42
N ASP A 45 -8.01 0.53 -16.57
CA ASP A 45 -8.75 -0.26 -15.58
C ASP A 45 -8.07 -1.60 -15.31
N ILE A 46 -7.71 -2.33 -16.38
CA ILE A 46 -7.02 -3.62 -16.25
C ILE A 46 -5.64 -3.42 -15.62
N PHE A 47 -4.89 -2.40 -16.01
CA PHE A 47 -3.58 -2.08 -15.41
C PHE A 47 -3.70 -1.81 -13.91
N VAL A 48 -4.63 -0.94 -13.50
CA VAL A 48 -4.83 -0.58 -12.09
C VAL A 48 -5.23 -1.80 -11.25
N VAL A 49 -6.20 -2.58 -11.74
CA VAL A 49 -6.70 -3.77 -11.03
C VAL A 49 -5.63 -4.85 -10.94
N THR A 50 -4.96 -5.16 -12.06
CA THR A 50 -3.90 -6.18 -12.06
C THR A 50 -2.69 -5.78 -11.22
N LEU A 51 -2.35 -4.49 -11.15
CA LEU A 51 -1.29 -3.97 -10.26
C LEU A 51 -1.65 -4.09 -8.77
N LYS A 52 -2.94 -4.05 -8.42
CA LYS A 52 -3.39 -4.25 -7.02
C LYS A 52 -3.06 -5.66 -6.53
N ILE A 53 -3.04 -6.68 -7.39
CA ILE A 53 -2.79 -8.08 -7.00
C ILE A 53 -1.40 -8.27 -6.40
N PRO A 54 -0.27 -7.98 -7.09
CA PRO A 54 1.05 -8.08 -6.47
C PRO A 54 1.22 -7.13 -5.29
N ASN A 55 0.58 -5.95 -5.29
CA ASN A 55 0.63 -5.01 -4.17
C ASN A 55 -0.08 -5.54 -2.91
N LEU A 56 -1.15 -6.32 -3.05
CA LEU A 56 -1.81 -7.00 -1.94
C LEU A 56 -0.85 -7.99 -1.28
N PHE A 57 -0.21 -8.85 -2.07
CA PHE A 57 0.75 -9.82 -1.55
C PHE A 57 2.02 -9.15 -1.01
N ARG A 58 2.44 -8.01 -1.57
CA ARG A 58 3.54 -7.21 -1.05
C ARG A 58 3.33 -6.81 0.42
N ARG A 59 2.12 -6.50 0.84
CA ARG A 59 1.82 -6.14 2.23
C ARG A 59 2.00 -7.33 3.18
N PHE A 60 1.82 -8.56 2.70
CA PHE A 60 2.09 -9.76 3.50
C PHE A 60 3.59 -10.10 3.54
N PHE A 61 4.25 -10.13 2.40
CA PHE A 61 5.62 -10.62 2.26
C PHE A 61 6.70 -9.55 2.42
N ALA A 62 6.41 -8.28 2.13
CA ALA A 62 7.42 -7.23 2.10
C ALA A 62 7.24 -6.18 3.19
N GLU A 63 6.03 -5.65 3.35
CA GLU A 63 5.74 -4.58 4.31
C GLU A 63 5.07 -5.17 5.57
N GLY A 64 4.96 -4.48 6.62
CA GLY A 64 4.19 -4.89 7.80
C GLY A 64 4.70 -6.19 8.46
N ALA A 65 4.10 -7.35 8.13
CA ALA A 65 4.33 -8.61 8.84
C ALA A 65 5.79 -9.07 8.82
N PHE A 66 6.45 -9.01 7.65
CA PHE A 66 7.86 -9.42 7.53
C PHE A 66 8.79 -8.53 8.36
N ASN A 67 8.70 -7.21 8.20
CA ASN A 67 9.58 -6.27 8.92
C ASN A 67 9.33 -6.31 10.43
N GLN A 68 8.08 -6.47 10.88
CA GLN A 68 7.73 -6.61 12.29
C GLN A 68 8.34 -7.86 12.92
N ALA A 69 8.45 -8.95 12.16
CA ALA A 69 9.05 -10.20 12.62
C ALA A 69 10.57 -10.20 12.49
N PHE A 70 11.11 -9.70 11.39
CA PHE A 70 12.53 -9.76 11.05
C PHE A 70 13.40 -8.82 11.89
N ILE A 71 13.00 -7.55 12.01
CA ILE A 71 13.83 -6.50 12.64
C ILE A 71 14.20 -6.83 14.09
N PRO A 72 13.27 -7.25 14.96
CA PRO A 72 13.62 -7.61 16.34
C PRO A 72 14.63 -8.76 16.43
N ILE A 73 14.37 -9.83 15.67
CA ILE A 73 15.24 -11.02 15.67
C ILE A 73 16.63 -10.68 15.14
N TYR A 74 16.70 -9.97 14.03
CA TYR A 74 18.00 -9.55 13.47
C TYR A 74 18.76 -8.62 14.43
N SER A 75 18.07 -7.73 15.11
CA SER A 75 18.67 -6.87 16.12
C SER A 75 19.24 -7.67 17.31
N ASP A 76 18.62 -8.79 17.70
CA ASP A 76 19.14 -9.64 18.76
C ASP A 76 20.37 -10.42 18.32
N TYR A 77 20.43 -10.90 17.06
CA TYR A 77 21.63 -11.46 16.47
C TYR A 77 22.79 -10.45 16.42
N GLN A 78 22.52 -9.18 16.10
CA GLN A 78 23.54 -8.13 16.11
C GLN A 78 24.09 -7.84 17.52
N LYS A 79 23.23 -7.88 18.55
CA LYS A 79 23.65 -7.66 19.95
C LYS A 79 24.51 -8.78 20.50
N SER A 80 24.41 -10.00 19.96
CA SER A 80 25.24 -11.12 20.39
C SER A 80 26.72 -10.96 20.04
N ASN A 81 27.08 -9.97 19.23
CA ASN A 81 28.43 -9.70 18.71
C ASN A 81 29.07 -10.89 17.98
N ASP A 82 28.28 -11.90 17.58
CA ASP A 82 28.71 -13.01 16.75
C ASP A 82 28.41 -12.68 15.28
N GLU A 83 29.38 -12.08 14.62
CA GLU A 83 29.23 -11.67 13.21
C GLU A 83 29.02 -12.85 12.26
N LYS A 84 29.63 -14.01 12.55
CA LYS A 84 29.51 -15.20 11.73
C LYS A 84 28.09 -15.75 11.82
N ASN A 85 27.56 -15.93 13.01
CA ASN A 85 26.20 -16.41 13.23
C ASN A 85 25.15 -15.44 12.66
N THR A 86 25.38 -14.13 12.81
CA THR A 86 24.52 -13.09 12.21
C THR A 86 24.50 -13.19 10.69
N GLN A 87 25.67 -13.39 10.05
CA GLN A 87 25.75 -13.57 8.60
C GLN A 87 25.12 -14.90 8.14
N GLU A 88 25.30 -15.98 8.88
CA GLU A 88 24.66 -17.27 8.61
C GLU A 88 23.14 -17.16 8.68
N PHE A 89 22.60 -16.44 9.67
CA PHE A 89 21.16 -16.18 9.78
C PHE A 89 20.61 -15.44 8.56
N ILE A 90 21.24 -14.34 8.12
CA ILE A 90 20.73 -13.60 6.96
C ILE A 90 20.91 -14.37 5.66
N ASN A 91 21.95 -15.22 5.53
CA ASN A 91 22.15 -16.09 4.38
C ASN A 91 21.05 -17.17 4.30
N ALA A 92 20.76 -17.84 5.41
CA ALA A 92 19.70 -18.85 5.51
C ALA A 92 18.31 -18.24 5.24
N LEU A 93 18.03 -17.07 5.84
CA LEU A 93 16.77 -16.39 5.62
C LEU A 93 16.62 -15.92 4.17
N ALA A 94 17.67 -15.35 3.57
CA ALA A 94 17.67 -14.92 2.17
C ALA A 94 17.41 -16.09 1.22
N GLY A 95 18.08 -17.24 1.42
CA GLY A 95 17.91 -18.42 0.58
C GLY A 95 16.49 -19.00 0.66
N SER A 96 15.98 -19.15 1.85
CA SER A 96 14.63 -19.69 2.07
C SER A 96 13.54 -18.72 1.58
N PHE A 97 13.72 -17.43 1.83
CA PHE A 97 12.77 -16.40 1.40
C PHE A 97 12.74 -16.30 -0.13
N LEU A 98 13.91 -16.28 -0.78
CA LEU A 98 14.01 -16.32 -2.24
C LEU A 98 13.35 -17.57 -2.83
N SER A 99 13.56 -18.75 -2.24
CA SER A 99 12.95 -20.00 -2.70
C SER A 99 11.44 -19.98 -2.59
N ILE A 100 10.90 -19.51 -1.47
CA ILE A 100 9.44 -19.37 -1.26
C ILE A 100 8.84 -18.42 -2.28
N LEU A 101 9.44 -17.24 -2.46
CA LEU A 101 8.97 -16.23 -3.41
C LEU A 101 9.06 -16.73 -4.86
N PHE A 102 10.11 -17.45 -5.20
CA PHE A 102 10.30 -18.03 -6.54
C PHE A 102 9.22 -19.08 -6.85
N VAL A 103 9.01 -20.05 -5.94
CA VAL A 103 7.98 -21.07 -6.08
C VAL A 103 6.59 -20.42 -6.15
N PHE A 104 6.31 -19.47 -5.28
CA PHE A 104 5.03 -18.76 -5.28
C PHE A 104 4.82 -17.97 -6.58
N THR A 105 5.85 -17.28 -7.08
CA THR A 105 5.76 -16.55 -8.35
C THR A 105 5.48 -17.50 -9.50
N ILE A 106 6.19 -18.62 -9.63
CA ILE A 106 5.94 -19.62 -10.69
C ILE A 106 4.53 -20.18 -10.59
N LEU A 107 4.09 -20.53 -9.38
CA LEU A 107 2.74 -21.05 -9.18
C LEU A 107 1.69 -20.06 -9.69
N VAL A 108 1.80 -18.79 -9.33
CA VAL A 108 0.84 -17.75 -9.79
C VAL A 108 0.93 -17.55 -11.30
N LEU A 109 2.12 -17.58 -11.90
CA LEU A 109 2.28 -17.47 -13.35
C LEU A 109 1.60 -18.64 -14.10
N LEU A 110 1.63 -19.85 -13.54
CA LEU A 110 0.95 -21.02 -14.10
C LEU A 110 -0.58 -20.94 -13.99
N ILE A 111 -1.07 -20.46 -12.84
CA ILE A 111 -2.51 -20.36 -12.57
C ILE A 111 -3.05 -18.94 -12.67
N THR A 112 -2.41 -18.06 -13.46
CA THR A 112 -2.82 -16.65 -13.63
C THR A 112 -4.29 -16.48 -13.97
N PRO A 113 -4.92 -17.30 -14.86
CA PRO A 113 -6.34 -17.20 -15.15
C PRO A 113 -7.23 -17.35 -13.92
N VAL A 114 -6.85 -18.23 -12.98
CA VAL A 114 -7.58 -18.42 -11.70
C VAL A 114 -7.45 -17.17 -10.82
N PHE A 115 -6.29 -16.52 -10.81
CA PHE A 115 -6.11 -15.25 -10.09
C PHE A 115 -7.01 -14.16 -10.67
N ILE A 116 -7.09 -14.03 -12.01
CA ILE A 116 -7.99 -13.05 -12.63
C ILE A 116 -9.45 -13.38 -12.32
N PHE A 117 -9.84 -14.66 -12.35
CA PHE A 117 -11.20 -15.07 -11.97
C PHE A 117 -11.56 -14.68 -10.53
N ILE A 118 -10.62 -14.85 -9.57
CA ILE A 118 -10.87 -14.55 -8.15
C ILE A 118 -10.84 -13.05 -7.88
N PHE A 119 -9.86 -12.31 -8.43
CA PHE A 119 -9.57 -10.93 -8.07
C PHE A 119 -10.23 -9.89 -8.98
N ALA A 120 -10.62 -10.28 -10.19
CA ALA A 120 -11.22 -9.40 -11.18
C ALA A 120 -12.21 -10.18 -12.09
N PRO A 121 -13.27 -10.78 -11.53
CA PRO A 121 -14.22 -11.61 -12.30
C PRO A 121 -14.86 -10.85 -13.46
N GLY A 122 -15.07 -9.54 -13.33
CA GLY A 122 -15.60 -8.72 -14.41
C GLY A 122 -14.74 -8.71 -15.68
N PHE A 123 -13.42 -8.87 -15.52
CA PHE A 123 -12.52 -9.00 -16.68
C PHE A 123 -12.41 -10.43 -17.20
N TYR A 124 -12.77 -11.43 -16.37
CA TYR A 124 -12.66 -12.83 -16.76
C TYR A 124 -13.70 -13.26 -17.80
N TYR A 125 -14.91 -12.73 -17.73
CA TYR A 125 -16.02 -13.14 -18.59
C TYR A 125 -15.97 -12.53 -20.00
N GLU A 126 -15.19 -11.45 -20.20
CA GLU A 126 -14.96 -10.85 -21.51
C GLU A 126 -13.58 -11.27 -22.03
N GLU A 127 -13.57 -11.98 -23.18
CA GLU A 127 -12.34 -12.63 -23.68
C GLU A 127 -11.19 -11.66 -23.90
N SER A 128 -11.45 -10.50 -24.51
CA SER A 128 -10.44 -9.46 -24.76
C SER A 128 -9.83 -8.93 -23.47
N LYS A 129 -10.66 -8.62 -22.46
CA LYS A 129 -10.21 -8.16 -21.15
C LYS A 129 -9.45 -9.24 -20.39
N ARG A 130 -9.94 -10.49 -20.48
CA ARG A 130 -9.30 -11.64 -19.83
C ARG A 130 -7.88 -11.88 -20.33
N ILE A 131 -7.69 -11.91 -21.66
CA ILE A 131 -6.37 -12.12 -22.26
C ILE A 131 -5.41 -11.02 -21.80
N LEU A 132 -5.80 -9.76 -21.93
CA LEU A 132 -4.99 -8.63 -21.53
C LEU A 132 -4.67 -8.64 -20.02
N ALA A 133 -5.65 -8.94 -19.17
CA ALA A 133 -5.45 -9.01 -17.73
C ALA A 133 -4.46 -10.12 -17.32
N ILE A 134 -4.53 -11.27 -17.98
CA ILE A 134 -3.60 -12.39 -17.78
C ILE A 134 -2.18 -11.96 -18.19
N ASP A 135 -2.03 -11.35 -19.35
CA ASP A 135 -0.72 -10.93 -19.86
C ASP A 135 -0.08 -9.87 -18.96
N LEU A 136 -0.85 -8.83 -18.60
CA LEU A 136 -0.33 -7.78 -17.70
C LEU A 136 0.04 -8.36 -16.32
N LEU A 137 -0.79 -9.24 -15.76
CA LEU A 137 -0.48 -9.85 -14.47
C LEU A 137 0.77 -10.73 -14.55
N ARG A 138 0.94 -11.52 -15.63
CA ARG A 138 2.16 -12.32 -15.84
C ARG A 138 3.43 -11.48 -15.89
N ILE A 139 3.38 -10.32 -16.55
CA ILE A 139 4.52 -9.38 -16.61
C ILE A 139 4.79 -8.76 -15.25
N MET A 140 3.74 -8.30 -14.55
CA MET A 140 3.91 -7.54 -13.31
C MET A 140 4.10 -8.40 -12.06
N PHE A 141 3.60 -9.66 -12.03
CA PHE A 141 3.61 -10.46 -10.81
C PHE A 141 5.02 -10.75 -10.25
N PRO A 142 6.07 -10.98 -11.08
CA PRO A 142 7.43 -11.16 -10.58
C PRO A 142 7.99 -9.97 -9.80
N TYR A 143 7.41 -8.77 -9.97
CA TYR A 143 7.71 -7.61 -9.14
C TYR A 143 7.53 -7.90 -7.63
N LEU A 144 6.60 -8.78 -7.25
CA LEU A 144 6.40 -9.18 -5.86
C LEU A 144 7.68 -9.77 -5.25
N ALA A 145 8.35 -10.67 -5.96
CA ALA A 145 9.59 -11.27 -5.47
C ALA A 145 10.69 -10.21 -5.31
N LEU A 146 10.82 -9.32 -6.30
CA LEU A 146 11.82 -8.25 -6.28
C LEU A 146 11.59 -7.29 -5.11
N ILE A 147 10.38 -6.78 -4.93
CA ILE A 147 10.07 -5.82 -3.86
C ILE A 147 10.12 -6.46 -2.46
N SER A 148 9.87 -7.76 -2.36
CA SER A 148 10.02 -8.49 -1.10
C SER A 148 11.50 -8.61 -0.69
N LEU A 149 12.39 -8.86 -1.65
CA LEU A 149 13.84 -8.83 -1.42
C LEU A 149 14.34 -7.43 -1.10
N VAL A 150 13.79 -6.40 -1.74
CA VAL A 150 14.05 -4.98 -1.39
C VAL A 150 13.65 -4.69 0.05
N SER A 151 12.51 -5.20 0.51
CA SER A 151 12.07 -5.02 1.90
C SER A 151 13.00 -5.73 2.89
N PHE A 152 13.45 -6.94 2.56
CA PHE A 152 14.45 -7.66 3.36
C PHE A 152 15.75 -6.85 3.47
N ALA A 153 16.27 -6.36 2.34
CA ALA A 153 17.45 -5.51 2.30
C ALA A 153 17.27 -4.20 3.08
N SER A 154 16.08 -3.60 2.99
CA SER A 154 15.70 -2.40 3.76
C SER A 154 15.66 -2.68 5.26
N GLY A 155 15.18 -3.83 5.68
CA GLY A 155 15.19 -4.28 7.07
C GLY A 155 16.61 -4.35 7.64
N ILE A 156 17.56 -4.94 6.89
CA ILE A 156 18.98 -4.96 7.27
C ILE A 156 19.53 -3.53 7.37
N GLN A 157 19.27 -2.68 6.39
CA GLN A 157 19.78 -1.29 6.38
C GLN A 157 19.22 -0.47 7.55
N ASN A 158 17.94 -0.62 7.85
CA ASN A 158 17.28 0.10 8.95
C ASN A 158 17.89 -0.25 10.32
N THR A 159 18.27 -1.51 10.54
CA THR A 159 18.93 -1.92 11.79
C THR A 159 20.37 -1.40 11.92
N HIS A 160 20.96 -0.96 10.80
CA HIS A 160 22.26 -0.28 10.74
C HIS A 160 22.13 1.25 10.63
N ASP A 161 21.02 1.84 11.04
CA ASP A 161 20.73 3.30 10.97
C ASP A 161 20.82 3.90 9.55
N ARG A 162 20.61 3.09 8.51
CA ARG A 162 20.63 3.51 7.09
C ARG A 162 19.22 3.65 6.54
N PHE A 163 18.48 4.67 6.98
CA PHE A 163 17.06 4.87 6.62
C PHE A 163 16.84 5.58 5.28
N SER A 164 17.84 6.27 4.74
CA SER A 164 17.68 7.15 3.58
C SER A 164 17.33 6.38 2.31
N LEU A 165 18.03 5.29 2.01
CA LEU A 165 17.77 4.50 0.79
C LEU A 165 16.42 3.76 0.83
N PRO A 166 16.03 3.08 1.92
CA PRO A 166 14.68 2.56 2.05
C PRO A 166 13.57 3.59 1.82
N ALA A 167 13.74 4.82 2.32
CA ALA A 167 12.78 5.90 2.12
C ALA A 167 12.78 6.46 0.68
N PHE A 168 13.91 6.39 -0.03
CA PHE A 168 14.05 6.81 -1.42
C PHE A 168 13.45 5.79 -2.42
N THR A 169 13.43 4.51 -2.06
CA THR A 169 13.05 3.40 -2.96
C THR A 169 11.72 3.58 -3.70
N PRO A 170 10.62 4.06 -3.07
CA PRO A 170 9.37 4.27 -3.79
C PRO A 170 9.45 5.35 -4.89
N LEU A 171 10.40 6.29 -4.78
CA LEU A 171 10.63 7.30 -5.82
C LEU A 171 11.14 6.68 -7.12
N ILE A 172 12.00 5.65 -7.04
CA ILE A 172 12.49 4.91 -8.22
C ILE A 172 11.32 4.30 -8.98
N PHE A 173 10.38 3.67 -8.28
CA PHE A 173 9.17 3.11 -8.87
C PHE A 173 8.37 4.18 -9.64
N ASN A 174 8.14 5.33 -9.02
CA ASN A 174 7.38 6.40 -9.63
C ASN A 174 8.09 6.98 -10.87
N ILE A 175 9.40 7.24 -10.78
CA ILE A 175 10.19 7.75 -11.90
C ILE A 175 10.19 6.76 -13.08
N THR A 176 10.39 5.47 -12.80
CA THR A 176 10.39 4.45 -13.86
C THR A 176 9.06 4.38 -14.57
N LEU A 177 7.94 4.46 -13.87
CA LEU A 177 6.61 4.47 -14.48
C LEU A 177 6.31 5.77 -15.23
N ILE A 178 6.81 6.94 -14.77
CA ILE A 178 6.71 8.20 -15.51
C ILE A 178 7.45 8.07 -16.85
N ILE A 179 8.68 7.55 -16.81
CA ILE A 179 9.48 7.32 -18.04
C ILE A 179 8.76 6.32 -18.96
N ALA A 180 8.22 5.23 -18.40
CA ALA A 180 7.45 4.24 -19.16
C ALA A 180 6.24 4.89 -19.85
N ALA A 181 5.46 5.71 -19.14
CA ALA A 181 4.26 6.36 -19.65
C ALA A 181 4.56 7.45 -20.70
N THR A 182 5.64 8.24 -20.50
CA THR A 182 5.89 9.43 -21.32
C THR A 182 6.83 9.18 -22.50
N LEU A 183 7.80 8.27 -22.35
CA LEU A 183 8.84 8.03 -23.37
C LEU A 183 8.67 6.69 -24.09
N ILE A 184 8.30 5.62 -23.38
CA ILE A 184 8.27 4.27 -23.96
C ILE A 184 6.90 3.94 -24.52
N ALA A 185 5.82 4.24 -23.79
CA ALA A 185 4.46 3.91 -24.18
C ALA A 185 4.04 4.46 -25.56
N PRO A 186 4.40 5.71 -25.94
CA PRO A 186 4.05 6.23 -27.25
C PRO A 186 4.75 5.51 -28.42
N MET A 187 5.76 4.67 -28.15
CA MET A 187 6.50 3.90 -29.16
C MET A 187 5.92 2.50 -29.38
N LEU A 188 4.90 2.11 -28.61
CA LEU A 188 4.29 0.78 -28.66
C LEU A 188 2.86 0.85 -29.22
N ASP A 189 2.46 -0.14 -29.99
CA ASP A 189 1.09 -0.28 -30.50
C ASP A 189 0.06 -0.42 -29.36
N MET A 190 0.48 -1.03 -28.25
CA MET A 190 -0.33 -1.14 -27.04
C MET A 190 0.40 -0.50 -25.84
N PRO A 191 0.16 0.79 -25.57
CA PRO A 191 0.87 1.58 -24.55
C PRO A 191 0.87 0.98 -23.14
N VAL A 192 -0.18 0.24 -22.79
CA VAL A 192 -0.32 -0.36 -21.45
C VAL A 192 0.79 -1.37 -21.11
N TYR A 193 1.36 -2.05 -22.11
CA TYR A 193 2.50 -2.96 -21.88
C TYR A 193 3.74 -2.24 -21.41
N ALA A 194 3.98 -0.98 -21.85
CA ALA A 194 5.08 -0.17 -21.33
C ALA A 194 4.98 0.02 -19.82
N LEU A 195 3.76 0.25 -19.30
CA LEU A 195 3.52 0.40 -17.87
C LEU A 195 3.76 -0.92 -17.12
N ALA A 196 3.31 -2.05 -17.67
CA ALA A 196 3.52 -3.35 -17.05
C ALA A 196 5.01 -3.72 -16.95
N TRP A 197 5.77 -3.54 -18.03
CA TRP A 197 7.22 -3.71 -18.03
C TRP A 197 7.91 -2.68 -17.13
N GLY A 198 7.40 -1.45 -17.08
CA GLY A 198 7.86 -0.40 -16.18
C GLY A 198 7.81 -0.82 -14.71
N VAL A 199 6.73 -1.50 -14.29
CA VAL A 199 6.61 -2.07 -12.93
C VAL A 199 7.72 -3.08 -12.66
N LEU A 200 7.96 -4.01 -13.57
CA LEU A 200 8.99 -5.04 -13.41
C LEU A 200 10.41 -4.42 -13.39
N ILE A 201 10.69 -3.52 -14.32
CA ILE A 201 11.97 -2.81 -14.40
C ILE A 201 12.22 -2.00 -13.13
N ALA A 202 11.20 -1.32 -12.61
CA ALA A 202 11.31 -0.61 -11.33
C ALA A 202 11.74 -1.53 -10.19
N GLY A 203 11.18 -2.74 -10.11
CA GLY A 203 11.57 -3.73 -9.12
C GLY A 203 13.04 -4.15 -9.24
N PHE A 204 13.52 -4.37 -10.45
CA PHE A 204 14.93 -4.68 -10.70
C PHE A 204 15.85 -3.53 -10.29
N LEU A 205 15.53 -2.30 -10.68
CA LEU A 205 16.33 -1.12 -10.32
C LEU A 205 16.37 -0.91 -8.80
N GLN A 206 15.24 -1.05 -8.13
CA GLN A 206 15.15 -0.98 -6.68
C GLN A 206 16.05 -2.03 -6.03
N LEU A 207 15.97 -3.30 -6.47
CA LEU A 207 16.78 -4.38 -5.91
C LEU A 207 18.29 -4.17 -6.14
N LEU A 208 18.69 -3.76 -7.35
CA LEU A 208 20.09 -3.51 -7.69
C LEU A 208 20.73 -2.46 -6.76
N ILE A 209 20.02 -1.36 -6.49
CA ILE A 209 20.53 -0.31 -5.61
C ILE A 209 20.66 -0.83 -4.17
N HIS A 210 19.72 -1.65 -3.70
CA HIS A 210 19.80 -2.25 -2.38
C HIS A 210 20.91 -3.31 -2.26
N ILE A 211 21.17 -4.12 -3.30
CA ILE A 211 22.30 -5.06 -3.36
C ILE A 211 23.62 -4.27 -3.22
N TYR A 212 23.78 -3.19 -3.98
CA TYR A 212 24.95 -2.32 -3.90
C TYR A 212 25.15 -1.75 -2.48
N ALA A 213 24.06 -1.28 -1.86
CA ALA A 213 24.11 -0.74 -0.51
C ALA A 213 24.46 -1.81 0.55
N LEU A 214 23.94 -3.04 0.43
CA LEU A 214 24.28 -4.15 1.32
C LEU A 214 25.75 -4.61 1.13
N LYS A 215 26.25 -4.58 -0.10
CA LYS A 215 27.66 -4.85 -0.39
C LYS A 215 28.58 -3.85 0.34
N ASN A 216 28.24 -2.56 0.24
CA ASN A 216 29.01 -1.49 0.92
C ASN A 216 28.89 -1.55 2.45
N LEU A 217 27.82 -2.18 2.96
CA LEU A 217 27.63 -2.41 4.40
C LEU A 217 28.38 -3.66 4.90
N GLY A 218 28.92 -4.48 3.97
CA GLY A 218 29.53 -5.77 4.33
C GLY A 218 28.50 -6.83 4.78
N ARG A 219 27.22 -6.62 4.47
CA ARG A 219 26.11 -7.49 4.91
C ARG A 219 25.31 -8.07 3.72
N LEU A 220 25.96 -8.18 2.56
CA LEU A 220 25.33 -8.80 1.42
C LEU A 220 25.08 -10.29 1.70
N PRO A 221 23.81 -10.75 1.68
CA PRO A 221 23.51 -12.16 1.90
C PRO A 221 24.06 -13.03 0.76
N LYS A 222 24.58 -14.18 1.12
CA LYS A 222 24.86 -15.29 0.18
C LYS A 222 23.76 -16.32 0.38
N PRO A 223 22.73 -16.37 -0.48
CA PRO A 223 21.56 -17.21 -0.26
C PRO A 223 21.95 -18.67 -0.04
N ASN A 224 21.53 -19.23 1.08
CA ASN A 224 21.71 -20.64 1.43
C ASN A 224 20.36 -21.21 1.88
N ILE A 225 19.90 -22.26 1.21
CA ILE A 225 18.60 -22.88 1.53
C ILE A 225 18.76 -23.74 2.78
N ASN A 226 18.41 -23.19 3.93
CA ASN A 226 18.44 -23.88 5.20
C ASN A 226 17.18 -23.56 6.00
N PHE A 227 16.12 -24.34 5.80
CA PHE A 227 14.84 -24.15 6.49
C PHE A 227 14.88 -24.48 7.99
N SER A 228 15.95 -25.10 8.49
CA SER A 228 16.09 -25.53 9.88
C SER A 228 16.77 -24.51 10.80
N HIS A 229 17.19 -23.36 10.27
CA HIS A 229 17.86 -22.33 11.07
C HIS A 229 16.92 -21.74 12.13
N SER A 230 17.33 -21.73 13.40
CA SER A 230 16.49 -21.33 14.54
C SER A 230 15.92 -19.90 14.42
N GLY A 231 16.75 -18.94 13.96
CA GLY A 231 16.34 -17.57 13.74
C GLY A 231 15.27 -17.44 12.66
N GLN A 232 15.34 -18.24 11.60
CA GLN A 232 14.34 -18.25 10.54
C GLN A 232 13.00 -18.80 11.04
N ILE A 233 13.00 -19.87 11.81
CA ILE A 233 11.78 -20.43 12.42
C ILE A 233 11.14 -19.38 13.33
N SER A 234 11.94 -18.61 14.06
CA SER A 234 11.45 -17.53 14.92
C SER A 234 10.80 -16.40 14.10
N VAL A 235 11.39 -16.01 12.95
CA VAL A 235 10.78 -15.03 12.03
C VAL A 235 9.43 -15.53 11.53
N LEU A 236 9.35 -16.77 11.04
CA LEU A 236 8.10 -17.37 10.55
C LEU A 236 7.00 -17.44 11.62
N LYS A 237 7.36 -17.81 12.84
CA LYS A 237 6.43 -17.86 13.98
C LYS A 237 5.84 -16.49 14.33
N LEU A 238 6.63 -15.43 14.25
CA LEU A 238 6.16 -14.06 14.49
C LEU A 238 5.40 -13.47 13.29
N MET A 239 5.77 -13.88 12.08
CA MET A 239 5.17 -13.38 10.85
C MET A 239 3.73 -13.90 10.66
N LEU A 240 3.43 -15.15 11.01
CA LEU A 240 2.12 -15.74 10.81
C LEU A 240 0.97 -14.99 11.52
N PRO A 241 1.05 -14.67 12.83
CA PRO A 241 0.04 -13.85 13.50
C PRO A 241 -0.06 -12.43 12.91
N ALA A 242 1.05 -11.83 12.48
CA ALA A 242 1.06 -10.50 11.87
C ALA A 242 0.37 -10.49 10.50
N ILE A 243 0.52 -11.55 9.70
CA ILE A 243 -0.21 -11.74 8.44
C ILE A 243 -1.71 -11.83 8.70
N LEU A 244 -2.13 -12.64 9.68
CA LEU A 244 -3.54 -12.81 10.03
C LEU A 244 -4.16 -11.48 10.51
N ALA A 245 -3.46 -10.74 11.36
CA ALA A 245 -3.93 -9.46 11.86
C ALA A 245 -4.06 -8.39 10.76
N GLY A 246 -3.12 -8.35 9.81
CA GLY A 246 -3.15 -7.42 8.66
C GLY A 246 -4.09 -7.87 7.55
N GLY A 247 -4.50 -9.16 7.53
CA GLY A 247 -5.23 -9.78 6.43
C GLY A 247 -6.62 -9.22 6.23
N ILE A 248 -7.34 -8.86 7.29
CA ILE A 248 -8.72 -8.36 7.22
C ILE A 248 -8.80 -7.10 6.35
N ILE A 249 -7.87 -6.17 6.54
CA ILE A 249 -7.81 -4.93 5.74
C ILE A 249 -7.55 -5.25 4.27
N GLN A 250 -6.70 -6.26 3.99
CA GLN A 250 -6.39 -6.66 2.63
C GLN A 250 -7.58 -7.34 1.94
N ILE A 251 -8.37 -8.12 2.68
CA ILE A 251 -9.60 -8.75 2.17
C ILE A 251 -10.63 -7.68 1.82
N ASN A 252 -10.75 -6.62 2.62
CA ASN A 252 -11.65 -5.50 2.33
C ASN A 252 -11.29 -4.82 0.99
N LEU A 253 -10.01 -4.48 0.80
CA LEU A 253 -9.51 -3.92 -0.47
C LEU A 253 -9.69 -4.87 -1.67
N LEU A 254 -9.64 -6.19 -1.42
CA LEU A 254 -9.91 -7.20 -2.43
C LEU A 254 -11.37 -7.18 -2.86
N ILE A 255 -12.31 -7.17 -1.90
CA ILE A 255 -13.75 -7.08 -2.17
C ILE A 255 -14.06 -5.85 -3.03
N ASP A 256 -13.54 -4.69 -2.67
CA ASP A 256 -13.71 -3.45 -3.45
C ASP A 256 -13.17 -3.61 -4.88
N THR A 257 -12.04 -4.31 -5.05
CA THR A 257 -11.44 -4.55 -6.37
C THR A 257 -12.29 -5.52 -7.21
N ILE A 258 -12.85 -6.56 -6.59
CA ILE A 258 -13.77 -7.50 -7.24
C ILE A 258 -14.99 -6.75 -7.76
N PHE A 259 -15.66 -5.98 -6.91
CA PHE A 259 -16.83 -5.21 -7.32
C PHE A 259 -16.49 -4.13 -8.36
N ALA A 260 -15.37 -3.41 -8.20
CA ALA A 260 -14.94 -2.44 -9.20
C ALA A 260 -14.73 -3.05 -10.58
N SER A 261 -14.23 -4.30 -10.66
CA SER A 261 -14.05 -4.99 -11.95
C SER A 261 -15.37 -5.35 -12.65
N LEU A 262 -16.47 -5.46 -11.89
CA LEU A 262 -17.80 -5.79 -12.40
C LEU A 262 -18.59 -4.55 -12.87
N LEU A 263 -18.10 -3.36 -12.57
CA LEU A 263 -18.74 -2.11 -12.96
C LEU A 263 -18.41 -1.74 -14.42
N GLN A 264 -19.02 -0.66 -14.90
CA GLN A 264 -18.74 -0.12 -16.23
C GLN A 264 -17.26 0.26 -16.40
N THR A 265 -16.79 0.23 -17.63
CA THR A 265 -15.44 0.67 -17.99
C THR A 265 -15.21 2.10 -17.51
N GLY A 266 -14.04 2.33 -16.92
CA GLY A 266 -13.63 3.59 -16.28
C GLY A 266 -13.79 3.57 -14.77
N SER A 267 -14.69 2.76 -14.20
CA SER A 267 -14.96 2.73 -12.75
C SER A 267 -13.72 2.41 -11.91
N PRO A 268 -12.92 1.39 -12.21
CA PRO A 268 -11.67 1.13 -11.46
C PRO A 268 -10.71 2.32 -11.48
N THR A 269 -10.61 3.03 -12.60
CA THR A 269 -9.76 4.21 -12.75
C THR A 269 -10.29 5.40 -11.99
N TRP A 270 -11.60 5.69 -12.07
CA TRP A 270 -12.22 6.80 -11.34
C TRP A 270 -12.08 6.63 -9.83
N LEU A 271 -12.31 5.43 -9.32
CA LEU A 271 -12.10 5.10 -7.91
C LEU A 271 -10.62 5.24 -7.51
N TYR A 272 -9.70 4.78 -8.34
CA TYR A 272 -8.27 4.87 -8.08
C TYR A 272 -7.79 6.33 -7.98
N VAL A 273 -8.23 7.19 -8.90
CA VAL A 273 -7.87 8.62 -8.91
C VAL A 273 -8.47 9.34 -7.70
N SER A 274 -9.73 9.06 -7.37
CA SER A 274 -10.41 9.66 -6.20
C SER A 274 -9.72 9.26 -4.88
N ASP A 275 -9.45 7.97 -4.67
CA ASP A 275 -8.73 7.47 -3.49
C ASP A 275 -7.35 8.16 -3.35
N ARG A 276 -6.67 8.43 -4.47
CA ARG A 276 -5.38 9.08 -4.44
C ARG A 276 -5.44 10.49 -3.83
N LEU A 277 -6.49 11.27 -4.13
CA LEU A 277 -6.66 12.62 -3.58
C LEU A 277 -7.03 12.59 -2.10
N ILE A 278 -7.88 11.66 -1.68
CA ILE A 278 -8.24 11.46 -0.27
C ILE A 278 -7.02 11.10 0.58
N GLN A 279 -6.09 10.33 0.04
CA GLN A 279 -4.87 9.94 0.75
C GLN A 279 -3.95 11.12 1.10
N PHE A 280 -4.07 12.29 0.45
CA PHE A 280 -3.24 13.45 0.77
C PHE A 280 -3.52 13.98 2.19
N PRO A 281 -4.72 14.47 2.54
CA PRO A 281 -4.97 14.96 3.90
C PRO A 281 -4.83 13.84 4.95
N MET A 282 -5.28 12.62 4.65
CA MET A 282 -5.14 11.48 5.55
C MET A 282 -3.67 11.16 5.83
N GLY A 283 -2.83 11.12 4.81
CA GLY A 283 -1.43 10.74 4.92
C GLY A 283 -0.54 11.78 5.59
N ILE A 284 -0.88 13.07 5.46
CA ILE A 284 -0.11 14.15 6.08
C ILE A 284 -0.46 14.27 7.57
N PHE A 285 -1.74 14.27 7.91
CA PHE A 285 -2.19 14.64 9.25
C PHE A 285 -2.57 13.43 10.12
N ALA A 286 -3.39 12.52 9.61
CA ALA A 286 -3.92 11.43 10.43
C ALA A 286 -2.86 10.39 10.81
N ILE A 287 -1.94 10.06 9.88
CA ILE A 287 -0.84 9.13 10.17
C ILE A 287 0.13 9.75 11.17
N ALA A 288 0.46 11.05 11.03
CA ALA A 288 1.37 11.73 11.95
C ALA A 288 0.82 11.72 13.39
N ILE A 289 -0.46 12.00 13.57
CA ILE A 289 -1.09 11.95 14.90
C ILE A 289 -1.14 10.53 15.44
N GLY A 290 -1.52 9.53 14.66
CA GLY A 290 -1.54 8.14 15.08
C GLY A 290 -0.18 7.65 15.60
N THR A 291 0.90 8.06 14.95
CA THR A 291 2.28 7.74 15.38
C THR A 291 2.70 8.39 16.70
N ILE A 292 2.22 9.59 16.97
CA ILE A 292 2.53 10.30 18.23
C ILE A 292 1.63 9.79 19.36
N LEU A 293 0.36 9.54 19.07
CA LEU A 293 -0.65 9.22 20.08
C LEU A 293 -0.41 7.85 20.72
N LEU A 294 0.02 6.85 19.97
CA LEU A 294 0.26 5.50 20.51
C LEU A 294 1.30 5.51 21.65
N PRO A 295 2.51 6.05 21.50
CA PRO A 295 3.48 6.12 22.61
C PRO A 295 3.01 7.01 23.76
N THR A 296 2.26 8.08 23.46
CA THR A 296 1.75 9.00 24.47
C THR A 296 0.73 8.30 25.36
N LEU A 297 -0.27 7.65 24.78
CA LEU A 297 -1.30 6.93 25.52
C LEU A 297 -0.76 5.68 26.24
N SER A 298 0.26 5.01 25.68
CA SER A 298 0.87 3.83 26.30
C SER A 298 1.62 4.13 27.59
N LYS A 299 2.01 5.39 27.82
CA LYS A 299 2.68 5.82 29.05
C LYS A 299 1.70 6.17 30.19
N ILE A 300 0.42 6.28 29.89
CA ILE A 300 -0.61 6.67 30.84
C ILE A 300 -1.27 5.39 31.37
N ASP A 301 -1.15 5.13 32.68
CA ASP A 301 -1.94 4.09 33.32
C ASP A 301 -3.40 4.58 33.48
N ILE A 302 -4.28 3.97 32.69
CA ILE A 302 -5.70 4.35 32.65
C ILE A 302 -6.42 4.11 33.97
N ASN A 303 -5.97 3.15 34.77
CA ASN A 303 -6.56 2.84 36.07
C ASN A 303 -6.25 3.94 37.11
N ILE A 304 -5.08 4.61 36.96
CA ILE A 304 -4.64 5.66 37.84
C ILE A 304 -5.09 7.04 37.32
N ASN A 305 -4.97 7.28 36.02
CA ASN A 305 -5.14 8.61 35.42
C ASN A 305 -6.07 8.60 34.20
N LYS A 306 -7.28 8.05 34.39
CA LYS A 306 -8.30 7.95 33.33
C LYS A 306 -8.60 9.29 32.66
N LYS A 307 -8.65 10.38 33.45
CA LYS A 307 -8.93 11.73 32.93
C LYS A 307 -7.87 12.18 31.94
N LEU A 308 -6.58 12.02 32.29
CA LEU A 308 -5.47 12.38 31.40
C LEU A 308 -5.49 11.56 30.09
N PHE A 309 -5.81 10.27 30.17
CA PHE A 309 -5.93 9.42 28.99
C PHE A 309 -7.03 9.93 28.05
N ILE A 310 -8.21 10.27 28.61
CA ILE A 310 -9.34 10.80 27.83
C ILE A 310 -9.00 12.16 27.24
N ASP A 311 -8.37 13.04 28.00
CA ASP A 311 -7.97 14.39 27.56
C ASP A 311 -7.00 14.32 26.37
N GLU A 312 -5.97 13.45 26.42
CA GLU A 312 -5.01 13.26 25.33
C GLU A 312 -5.69 12.66 24.09
N LEU A 313 -6.57 11.67 24.27
CA LEU A 313 -7.34 11.11 23.18
C LEU A 313 -8.26 12.16 22.52
N GLN A 314 -8.97 12.97 23.31
CA GLN A 314 -9.83 14.04 22.81
C GLN A 314 -9.04 15.12 22.06
N LYS A 315 -7.82 15.46 22.50
CA LYS A 315 -6.94 16.37 21.74
C LYS A 315 -6.65 15.82 20.35
N GLY A 316 -6.30 14.54 20.24
CA GLY A 316 -6.09 13.87 18.97
C GLY A 316 -7.34 13.89 18.08
N GLN A 317 -8.52 13.57 18.66
CA GLN A 317 -9.80 13.59 17.94
C GLN A 317 -10.16 15.01 17.45
N ARG A 318 -10.06 16.02 18.33
CA ARG A 318 -10.33 17.42 17.95
C ARG A 318 -9.42 17.89 16.82
N PHE A 319 -8.13 17.52 16.87
CA PHE A 319 -7.19 17.92 15.83
C PHE A 319 -7.51 17.28 14.47
N VAL A 320 -7.79 15.98 14.42
CA VAL A 320 -8.12 15.33 13.15
C VAL A 320 -9.45 15.78 12.60
N LEU A 321 -10.44 16.10 13.44
CA LEU A 321 -11.71 16.67 12.99
C LEU A 321 -11.56 18.12 12.52
N PHE A 322 -10.74 18.93 13.20
CA PHE A 322 -10.43 20.30 12.80
C PHE A 322 -9.80 20.39 11.41
N ILE A 323 -9.04 19.37 10.99
CA ILE A 323 -8.46 19.28 9.65
C ILE A 323 -9.41 18.51 8.72
N GLY A 324 -9.99 17.41 9.18
CA GLY A 324 -10.79 16.49 8.38
C GLY A 324 -12.07 17.13 7.85
N ILE A 325 -12.77 17.92 8.67
CA ILE A 325 -14.02 18.57 8.24
C ILE A 325 -13.78 19.64 7.16
N PRO A 326 -12.83 20.59 7.31
CA PRO A 326 -12.50 21.51 6.21
C PRO A 326 -11.98 20.80 4.97
N SER A 327 -11.19 19.72 5.12
CA SER A 327 -10.71 18.92 3.99
C SER A 327 -11.86 18.23 3.25
N LEU A 328 -12.84 17.67 3.98
CA LEU A 328 -14.07 17.13 3.39
C LEU A 328 -14.77 18.22 2.56
N ILE A 329 -15.06 19.38 3.17
CA ILE A 329 -15.79 20.47 2.51
C ILE A 329 -15.03 20.93 1.26
N GLY A 330 -13.71 21.13 1.35
CA GLY A 330 -12.88 21.54 0.23
C GLY A 330 -12.87 20.51 -0.91
N LEU A 331 -12.64 19.21 -0.59
CA LEU A 331 -12.63 18.15 -1.60
C LEU A 331 -14.02 17.93 -2.20
N TYR A 332 -15.10 18.07 -1.42
CA TYR A 332 -16.47 17.93 -1.90
C TYR A 332 -16.85 19.06 -2.85
N LEU A 333 -16.69 20.30 -2.42
CA LEU A 333 -17.13 21.49 -3.20
C LEU A 333 -16.23 21.75 -4.40
N CYS A 334 -14.92 21.53 -4.27
CA CYS A 334 -13.95 21.79 -5.36
C CYS A 334 -13.60 20.52 -6.15
N SER A 335 -14.38 19.44 -6.03
CA SER A 335 -14.04 18.14 -6.66
C SER A 335 -13.86 18.26 -8.18
N ILE A 336 -14.78 18.89 -8.88
CA ILE A 336 -14.73 19.10 -10.35
C ILE A 336 -13.51 19.94 -10.71
N ASP A 337 -13.27 21.05 -10.03
CA ASP A 337 -12.16 21.95 -10.31
C ASP A 337 -10.81 21.28 -10.05
N LEU A 338 -10.70 20.50 -8.97
CA LEU A 338 -9.50 19.74 -8.64
C LEU A 338 -9.21 18.67 -9.69
N ILE A 339 -10.21 17.85 -10.03
CA ILE A 339 -10.04 16.78 -11.01
C ILE A 339 -9.75 17.35 -12.39
N SER A 340 -10.48 18.36 -12.82
CA SER A 340 -10.25 18.99 -14.13
C SER A 340 -8.87 19.63 -14.21
N THR A 341 -8.44 20.36 -13.19
CA THR A 341 -7.13 21.03 -13.19
C THR A 341 -5.97 20.03 -13.20
N ILE A 342 -6.10 18.93 -12.46
CA ILE A 342 -5.00 17.96 -12.28
C ILE A 342 -4.98 16.93 -13.40
N PHE A 343 -6.13 16.36 -13.79
CA PHE A 343 -6.22 15.17 -14.63
C PHE A 343 -6.84 15.39 -16.02
N PHE A 344 -7.61 16.48 -16.27
CA PHE A 344 -8.24 16.72 -17.58
C PHE A 344 -7.20 17.08 -18.64
N ARG A 345 -6.59 16.03 -19.22
CA ARG A 345 -5.59 16.14 -20.29
C ARG A 345 -5.43 14.79 -21.00
N GLY A 346 -4.98 14.83 -22.27
CA GLY A 346 -4.78 13.63 -23.09
C GLY A 346 -6.06 12.83 -23.25
N GLU A 347 -5.99 11.55 -22.94
CA GLU A 347 -7.10 10.61 -23.08
C GLU A 347 -8.12 10.69 -21.91
N PHE A 348 -7.86 11.46 -20.85
CA PHE A 348 -8.79 11.62 -19.74
C PHE A 348 -9.88 12.63 -20.08
N SER A 349 -11.06 12.12 -20.42
CA SER A 349 -12.18 12.87 -20.98
C SER A 349 -12.95 13.71 -19.94
N ILE A 350 -13.86 14.56 -20.43
CA ILE A 350 -14.76 15.34 -19.55
C ILE A 350 -15.73 14.42 -18.77
N ILE A 351 -16.11 13.28 -19.35
CA ILE A 351 -16.92 12.27 -18.66
C ILE A 351 -16.13 11.68 -17.51
N ASP A 352 -14.86 11.39 -17.71
CA ASP A 352 -13.98 10.90 -16.64
C ASP A 352 -13.83 11.91 -15.52
N VAL A 353 -13.73 13.21 -15.84
CA VAL A 353 -13.73 14.29 -14.86
C VAL A 353 -15.00 14.26 -14.02
N GLN A 354 -16.16 14.15 -14.66
CA GLN A 354 -17.45 14.13 -13.94
C GLN A 354 -17.56 12.90 -13.04
N GLN A 355 -17.31 11.71 -13.54
CA GLN A 355 -17.43 10.46 -12.79
C GLN A 355 -16.42 10.39 -11.63
N THR A 356 -15.17 10.80 -11.89
CA THR A 356 -14.14 10.86 -10.85
C THR A 356 -14.51 11.88 -9.77
N SER A 357 -15.07 13.04 -10.15
CA SER A 357 -15.49 14.06 -9.20
C SER A 357 -16.61 13.58 -8.31
N LEU A 358 -17.60 12.86 -8.85
CA LEU A 358 -18.67 12.24 -8.07
C LEU A 358 -18.11 11.20 -7.09
N SER A 359 -17.16 10.37 -7.54
CA SER A 359 -16.48 9.42 -6.65
C SER A 359 -15.68 10.15 -5.57
N LEU A 360 -15.00 11.26 -5.89
CA LEU A 360 -14.27 12.06 -4.92
C LEU A 360 -15.20 12.71 -3.89
N MET A 361 -16.38 13.19 -4.32
CA MET A 361 -17.40 13.70 -3.40
C MET A 361 -17.85 12.64 -2.40
N ALA A 362 -18.12 11.41 -2.88
CA ALA A 362 -18.50 10.30 -2.02
C ALA A 362 -17.37 9.96 -1.01
N TYR A 363 -16.15 9.73 -1.49
CA TYR A 363 -15.00 9.46 -0.63
C TYR A 363 -14.71 10.57 0.39
N SER A 364 -14.96 11.85 0.03
CA SER A 364 -14.68 12.96 0.93
C SER A 364 -15.57 12.94 2.19
N VAL A 365 -16.79 12.40 2.09
CA VAL A 365 -17.69 12.23 3.25
C VAL A 365 -17.08 11.29 4.29
N GLY A 366 -16.41 10.24 3.86
CA GLY A 366 -15.73 9.28 4.75
C GLY A 366 -14.43 9.80 5.36
N LEU A 367 -13.80 10.82 4.78
CA LEU A 367 -12.48 11.29 5.20
C LEU A 367 -12.34 11.59 6.70
N PRO A 368 -13.24 12.33 7.37
CA PRO A 368 -13.14 12.57 8.81
C PRO A 368 -13.18 11.27 9.64
N PHE A 369 -13.96 10.29 9.21
CA PHE A 369 -14.07 8.99 9.87
C PHE A 369 -12.80 8.17 9.70
N PHE A 370 -12.22 8.12 8.50
CA PHE A 370 -10.91 7.50 8.28
C PHE A 370 -9.81 8.13 9.13
N MET A 371 -9.84 9.47 9.25
CA MET A 371 -8.88 10.17 10.11
C MET A 371 -9.10 9.85 11.59
N LEU A 372 -10.36 9.76 12.06
CA LEU A 372 -10.69 9.35 13.42
C LEU A 372 -10.23 7.93 13.73
N MET A 373 -10.36 6.99 12.80
CA MET A 373 -9.86 5.63 12.98
C MET A 373 -8.35 5.61 13.29
N LYS A 374 -7.55 6.49 12.65
CA LYS A 374 -6.10 6.59 12.92
C LYS A 374 -5.77 7.12 14.31
N VAL A 375 -6.74 7.74 14.99
CA VAL A 375 -6.64 8.20 16.39
C VAL A 375 -7.18 7.15 17.36
N LEU A 376 -8.30 6.52 17.03
CA LEU A 376 -8.95 5.53 17.91
C LEU A 376 -8.19 4.21 17.98
N THR A 377 -7.68 3.71 16.88
CA THR A 377 -6.93 2.44 16.84
C THR A 377 -5.73 2.43 17.81
N PRO A 378 -4.87 3.46 17.86
CA PRO A 378 -3.82 3.57 18.87
C PRO A 378 -4.33 3.54 20.32
N ALA A 379 -5.52 4.06 20.59
CA ALA A 379 -6.07 4.05 21.95
C ALA A 379 -6.40 2.64 22.43
N PHE A 380 -6.91 1.75 21.56
CA PHE A 380 -7.10 0.34 21.88
C PHE A 380 -5.76 -0.38 22.03
N PHE A 381 -4.83 -0.17 21.14
CA PHE A 381 -3.52 -0.84 21.16
C PHE A 381 -2.68 -0.42 22.38
N SER A 382 -2.77 0.83 22.82
CA SER A 382 -2.10 1.30 24.05
C SER A 382 -2.59 0.55 25.30
N ARG A 383 -3.83 0.03 25.26
CA ARG A 383 -4.44 -0.79 26.31
C ARG A 383 -4.22 -2.29 26.10
N LYS A 384 -3.44 -2.69 25.10
CA LYS A 384 -3.24 -4.09 24.69
C LYS A 384 -4.54 -4.78 24.23
N ASP A 385 -5.57 -4.03 23.91
CA ASP A 385 -6.81 -4.52 23.32
C ASP A 385 -6.67 -4.57 21.81
N THR A 386 -6.34 -5.72 21.28
CA THR A 386 -6.28 -6.00 19.84
C THR A 386 -7.57 -6.66 19.33
N LYS A 387 -8.41 -7.17 20.24
CA LYS A 387 -9.63 -7.91 19.89
C LYS A 387 -10.73 -6.97 19.41
N THR A 388 -10.96 -5.87 20.13
CA THR A 388 -12.02 -4.91 19.77
C THR A 388 -11.82 -4.34 18.35
N PRO A 389 -10.64 -3.80 17.96
CA PRO A 389 -10.39 -3.37 16.57
C PRO A 389 -10.56 -4.49 15.54
N MET A 390 -10.19 -5.73 15.88
CA MET A 390 -10.38 -6.89 15.02
C MET A 390 -11.86 -7.20 14.77
N TYR A 391 -12.70 -7.22 15.81
CA TYR A 391 -14.14 -7.44 15.65
C TYR A 391 -14.82 -6.33 14.85
N VAL A 392 -14.43 -5.07 15.10
CA VAL A 392 -14.92 -3.93 14.31
C VAL A 392 -14.52 -4.07 12.85
N ALA A 393 -13.27 -4.46 12.57
CA ALA A 393 -12.80 -4.68 11.19
C ALA A 393 -13.54 -5.84 10.50
N LEU A 394 -13.86 -6.93 11.21
CA LEU A 394 -14.68 -8.02 10.68
C LEU A 394 -16.10 -7.57 10.37
N LEU A 395 -16.73 -6.81 11.29
CA LEU A 395 -18.05 -6.25 11.04
C LEU A 395 -18.06 -5.32 9.83
N SER A 396 -17.05 -4.45 9.72
CA SER A 396 -16.83 -3.58 8.56
C SER A 396 -16.72 -4.36 7.27
N LEU A 397 -15.99 -5.49 7.27
CA LEU A 397 -15.81 -6.35 6.11
C LEU A 397 -17.17 -6.90 5.61
N PHE A 398 -17.99 -7.43 6.53
CA PHE A 398 -19.32 -7.94 6.17
C PHE A 398 -20.25 -6.83 5.67
N LEU A 399 -20.22 -5.68 6.34
CA LEU A 399 -21.01 -4.52 5.94
C LEU A 399 -20.59 -4.01 4.56
N ASN A 400 -19.29 -3.88 4.30
CA ASN A 400 -18.76 -3.50 2.99
C ASN A 400 -19.23 -4.49 1.90
N ALA A 401 -19.03 -5.80 2.10
CA ALA A 401 -19.47 -6.80 1.13
C ALA A 401 -20.99 -6.73 0.87
N PHE A 402 -21.78 -6.56 1.91
CA PHE A 402 -23.23 -6.43 1.81
C PHE A 402 -23.66 -5.16 1.07
N LEU A 403 -23.07 -4.03 1.40
CA LEU A 403 -23.38 -2.75 0.77
C LEU A 403 -22.92 -2.73 -0.69
N ASN A 404 -21.72 -3.24 -0.99
CA ASN A 404 -21.26 -3.42 -2.37
C ASN A 404 -22.23 -4.28 -3.19
N TYR A 405 -22.70 -5.41 -2.62
CA TYR A 405 -23.71 -6.24 -3.26
C TYR A 405 -25.02 -5.48 -3.48
N LEU A 406 -25.51 -4.77 -2.46
CA LEU A 406 -26.77 -4.03 -2.52
C LEU A 406 -26.73 -2.93 -3.58
N PHE A 407 -25.68 -2.12 -3.60
CA PHE A 407 -25.56 -0.99 -4.53
C PHE A 407 -25.11 -1.43 -5.93
N ALA A 408 -24.21 -2.40 -6.04
CA ALA A 408 -23.71 -2.86 -7.32
C ALA A 408 -24.71 -3.74 -8.09
N PHE A 409 -25.59 -4.50 -7.42
CA PHE A 409 -26.48 -5.43 -8.09
C PHE A 409 -27.99 -5.13 -7.95
N LYS A 410 -28.42 -4.36 -6.93
CA LYS A 410 -29.84 -3.98 -6.79
C LYS A 410 -30.21 -2.66 -7.41
N ALA A 411 -29.31 -1.71 -7.48
CA ALA A 411 -29.52 -0.53 -8.30
C ALA A 411 -29.35 -0.95 -9.74
N ASN A 412 -30.41 -0.96 -10.54
CA ASN A 412 -30.48 -1.44 -11.94
C ASN A 412 -29.13 -1.36 -12.66
N ALA A 413 -28.70 -2.50 -13.23
CA ALA A 413 -27.37 -2.71 -13.80
C ALA A 413 -26.90 -1.65 -14.83
N ASN A 414 -27.79 -0.81 -15.32
CA ASN A 414 -27.52 0.24 -16.29
C ASN A 414 -27.13 1.61 -15.66
N GLU A 415 -27.23 1.77 -14.35
CA GLU A 415 -26.91 3.03 -13.64
C GLU A 415 -25.86 2.86 -12.53
N ILE A 416 -25.23 1.71 -12.43
CA ILE A 416 -24.22 1.44 -11.42
C ILE A 416 -22.93 2.17 -11.80
N ASN A 417 -22.74 3.28 -11.20
CA ASN A 417 -21.54 4.09 -11.33
C ASN A 417 -20.60 3.86 -10.15
N ALA A 418 -19.35 4.31 -10.32
CA ALA A 418 -18.31 4.25 -9.31
C ALA A 418 -18.71 4.84 -7.95
N GLN A 419 -19.76 5.65 -7.88
CA GLN A 419 -20.31 6.26 -6.68
C GLN A 419 -20.79 5.23 -5.65
N GLY A 420 -21.50 4.18 -6.10
CA GLY A 420 -21.99 3.15 -5.20
C GLY A 420 -20.87 2.41 -4.48
N VAL A 421 -19.79 2.07 -5.18
CA VAL A 421 -18.62 1.39 -4.60
C VAL A 421 -17.81 2.33 -3.71
N ALA A 422 -17.65 3.61 -4.09
CA ALA A 422 -16.99 4.60 -3.25
C ALA A 422 -17.75 4.78 -1.92
N PHE A 423 -19.07 4.92 -1.97
CA PHE A 423 -19.88 5.08 -0.77
C PHE A 423 -19.83 3.84 0.15
N THR A 424 -19.77 2.62 -0.42
CA THR A 424 -19.68 1.40 0.39
C THR A 424 -18.33 1.22 1.06
N ALA A 425 -17.24 1.58 0.38
CA ALA A 425 -15.90 1.55 0.95
C ALA A 425 -15.76 2.49 2.16
N GLU A 426 -16.60 3.51 2.26
CA GLU A 426 -16.59 4.48 3.34
C GLU A 426 -17.49 4.10 4.52
N CYS A 427 -18.59 3.41 4.26
CA CYS A 427 -19.49 2.97 5.30
C CYS A 427 -18.98 1.75 6.08
N ALA A 428 -18.05 1.00 5.54
CA ALA A 428 -17.44 -0.18 6.15
C ALA A 428 -16.15 0.12 6.89
#